data_632d14dc4327216b8798788b1985d44f
#
_entry.id   632d14dc4327216b8798788b1985d44f
#
_cell.length_a   1.000
_cell.length_b   1.000
_cell.length_c   1.000
_cell.angle_alpha   90.00
_cell.angle_beta   90.00
_cell.angle_gamma   90.00
#
_symmetry.space_group_name_H-M   'P 1'
#
loop_
_entity.id
_entity.type
_entity.pdbx_description
1 polymer ?
#
loop_
_entity_poly.entity_id
_entity_poly.type
_entity_poly.pdbx_seq_one_letter_code
_entity_poly.pdbx_strand_id
1 'polypeptide(L)'
;MSTDTHDVVEELLRRMAEGDHDRTAALFAEPVDWLLSWPAEGHPAVPWIQPRSSRAEVADHFRSLEAHHVPELNGTSVTRILVDGTHAVVLGEIVQTVRAEGTAYTSPFALHLTVEDGLITRYHIFEDSLTIARALSTQISP
;
A
#
# COMPACT_ATOMS: atom_id res chain seq x y z
N MET A 1 7.82 -20.31 8.85
CA MET A 1 6.85 -19.60 8.02
C MET A 1 6.85 -20.14 6.61
N SER A 2 5.68 -20.23 5.98
CA SER A 2 5.57 -20.74 4.61
C SER A 2 6.27 -19.82 3.62
N THR A 3 6.84 -20.41 2.54
CA THR A 3 7.36 -19.66 1.41
C THR A 3 6.37 -19.61 0.26
N ASP A 4 5.19 -20.21 0.43
CA ASP A 4 4.13 -20.25 -0.58
C ASP A 4 3.63 -18.84 -0.86
N THR A 5 3.48 -18.50 -2.15
CA THR A 5 3.10 -17.16 -2.58
C THR A 5 1.79 -16.71 -1.93
N HIS A 6 0.76 -17.55 -1.96
CA HIS A 6 -0.54 -17.21 -1.39
C HIS A 6 -0.44 -16.93 0.12
N ASP A 7 0.29 -17.77 0.84
CA ASP A 7 0.44 -17.62 2.29
C ASP A 7 1.19 -16.34 2.65
N VAL A 8 2.23 -15.99 1.91
CA VAL A 8 2.97 -14.75 2.16
C VAL A 8 2.08 -13.53 1.90
N VAL A 9 1.26 -13.57 0.84
CA VAL A 9 0.33 -12.49 0.54
C VAL A 9 -0.69 -12.34 1.66
N GLU A 10 -1.26 -13.42 2.15
CA GLU A 10 -2.21 -13.36 3.26
C GLU A 10 -1.55 -12.83 4.53
N GLU A 11 -0.31 -13.22 4.78
CA GLU A 11 0.45 -12.70 5.92
C GLU A 11 0.67 -11.20 5.81
N LEU A 12 1.02 -10.71 4.60
CA LEU A 12 1.17 -9.28 4.35
C LEU A 12 -0.10 -8.52 4.69
N LEU A 13 -1.24 -8.99 4.15
CA LEU A 13 -2.52 -8.31 4.36
C LEU A 13 -2.89 -8.30 5.84
N ARG A 14 -2.63 -9.39 6.56
CA ARG A 14 -2.91 -9.45 7.99
C ARG A 14 -2.05 -8.47 8.79
N ARG A 15 -0.75 -8.40 8.51
CA ARG A 15 0.15 -7.48 9.22
C ARG A 15 -0.17 -6.03 8.91
N MET A 16 -0.56 -5.74 7.68
CA MET A 16 -1.02 -4.38 7.32
C MET A 16 -2.26 -4.00 8.13
N ALA A 17 -3.21 -4.92 8.26
CA ALA A 17 -4.44 -4.67 9.02
C ALA A 17 -4.16 -4.48 10.51
N GLU A 18 -3.16 -5.15 11.05
CA GLU A 18 -2.76 -5.02 12.45
C GLU A 18 -2.03 -3.69 12.73
N GLY A 19 -1.50 -3.06 11.69
CA GLY A 19 -0.84 -1.76 11.82
C GLY A 19 0.57 -1.83 12.43
N ASP A 20 1.19 -3.00 12.46
CA ASP A 20 2.58 -3.13 12.91
C ASP A 20 3.50 -2.97 11.70
N HIS A 21 3.97 -1.76 11.48
CA HIS A 21 4.68 -1.41 10.26
C HIS A 21 6.04 -2.10 10.13
N ASP A 22 6.74 -2.30 11.24
CA ASP A 22 8.03 -2.99 11.21
C ASP A 22 7.85 -4.48 10.89
N ARG A 23 6.82 -5.12 11.42
CA ARG A 23 6.51 -6.52 11.09
C ARG A 23 6.05 -6.65 9.65
N THR A 24 5.30 -5.68 9.14
CA THR A 24 4.91 -5.65 7.74
C THR A 24 6.16 -5.56 6.86
N ALA A 25 7.06 -4.64 7.16
CA ALA A 25 8.28 -4.45 6.39
C ALA A 25 9.20 -5.67 6.42
N ALA A 26 9.17 -6.44 7.50
CA ALA A 26 9.99 -7.64 7.64
C ALA A 26 9.69 -8.72 6.58
N LEU A 27 8.53 -8.63 5.93
CA LEU A 27 8.17 -9.56 4.84
C LEU A 27 8.83 -9.21 3.51
N PHE A 28 9.50 -8.05 3.42
CA PHE A 28 10.06 -7.57 2.15
C PHE A 28 11.53 -7.91 2.01
N ALA A 29 11.94 -8.21 0.78
CA ALA A 29 13.36 -8.35 0.44
C ALA A 29 14.03 -6.97 0.36
N GLU A 30 15.35 -6.97 0.41
CA GLU A 30 16.15 -5.78 0.16
C GLU A 30 17.17 -6.08 -0.94
N PRO A 31 17.13 -5.35 -2.06
CA PRO A 31 16.17 -4.31 -2.39
C PRO A 31 14.82 -4.89 -2.82
N VAL A 32 13.76 -4.14 -2.65
CA VAL A 32 12.44 -4.48 -3.18
C VAL A 32 12.16 -3.62 -4.41
N ASP A 33 11.54 -4.20 -5.43
CA ASP A 33 11.07 -3.48 -6.61
C ASP A 33 9.74 -2.81 -6.26
N TRP A 34 9.79 -1.50 -6.03
CA TRP A 34 8.69 -0.71 -5.49
C TRP A 34 8.16 0.26 -6.54
N LEU A 35 6.86 0.20 -6.81
CA LEU A 35 6.22 1.12 -7.75
C LEU A 35 4.84 1.50 -7.25
N LEU A 36 4.56 2.79 -7.25
CA LEU A 36 3.23 3.32 -7.04
C LEU A 36 2.80 3.96 -8.37
N SER A 37 1.53 3.80 -8.76
CA SER A 37 1.03 4.25 -10.06
C SER A 37 0.81 5.77 -10.10
N TRP A 38 1.86 6.51 -9.77
CA TRP A 38 1.86 7.96 -9.71
C TRP A 38 2.97 8.51 -10.61
N PRO A 39 2.91 9.79 -10.98
CA PRO A 39 4.03 10.43 -11.68
C PRO A 39 5.34 10.25 -10.92
N ALA A 40 6.46 10.15 -11.64
CA ALA A 40 7.75 9.89 -11.02
C ALA A 40 8.14 10.95 -9.99
N GLU A 41 7.71 12.20 -10.20
CA GLU A 41 7.97 13.32 -9.29
C GLU A 41 7.06 13.30 -8.06
N GLY A 42 6.09 12.38 -8.00
CA GLY A 42 5.13 12.31 -6.91
C GLY A 42 4.09 13.44 -6.97
N HIS A 43 3.54 13.79 -5.81
CA HIS A 43 2.53 14.84 -5.70
C HIS A 43 2.69 15.56 -4.36
N PRO A 44 2.67 16.89 -4.35
CA PRO A 44 2.94 17.64 -3.11
C PRO A 44 1.94 17.38 -1.98
N ALA A 45 0.70 17.02 -2.30
CA ALA A 45 -0.31 16.73 -1.29
C ALA A 45 -0.27 15.28 -0.80
N VAL A 46 0.55 14.41 -1.40
CA VAL A 46 0.58 12.97 -1.11
C VAL A 46 2.01 12.55 -0.77
N PRO A 47 2.45 12.80 0.48
CA PRO A 47 3.87 12.67 0.84
C PRO A 47 4.42 11.26 0.87
N TRP A 48 3.57 10.24 0.89
CA TRP A 48 4.05 8.85 0.90
C TRP A 48 4.45 8.35 -0.50
N ILE A 49 4.23 9.15 -1.54
CA ILE A 49 4.63 8.80 -2.91
C ILE A 49 6.12 9.10 -3.06
N GLN A 50 6.95 8.12 -2.75
CA GLN A 50 8.41 8.23 -2.78
C GLN A 50 9.02 6.90 -3.20
N PRO A 51 10.24 6.91 -3.75
CA PRO A 51 10.97 5.66 -4.00
C PRO A 51 11.25 4.94 -2.69
N ARG A 52 11.12 3.62 -2.69
CA ARG A 52 11.42 2.78 -1.54
C ARG A 52 12.20 1.56 -2.03
N SER A 53 13.17 1.09 -1.28
CA SER A 53 13.89 -0.13 -1.62
C SER A 53 14.33 -0.93 -0.39
N SER A 54 14.47 -0.29 0.78
CA SER A 54 14.87 -0.96 2.01
C SER A 54 13.64 -1.24 2.88
N ARG A 55 13.79 -2.17 3.83
CA ARG A 55 12.74 -2.46 4.82
C ARG A 55 12.40 -1.23 5.64
N ALA A 56 13.41 -0.44 6.02
CA ALA A 56 13.17 0.78 6.77
C ALA A 56 12.31 1.75 5.98
N GLU A 57 12.57 1.90 4.69
CA GLU A 57 11.78 2.77 3.82
C GLU A 57 10.37 2.25 3.61
N VAL A 58 10.19 0.92 3.52
CA VAL A 58 8.87 0.31 3.42
C VAL A 58 8.06 0.59 4.70
N ALA A 59 8.68 0.44 5.87
CA ALA A 59 8.01 0.75 7.14
C ALA A 59 7.60 2.22 7.19
N ASP A 60 8.46 3.12 6.71
CA ASP A 60 8.16 4.55 6.66
C ASP A 60 6.97 4.87 5.75
N HIS A 61 6.84 4.13 4.65
CA HIS A 61 5.68 4.28 3.76
C HIS A 61 4.38 4.01 4.52
N PHE A 62 4.31 2.90 5.23
CA PHE A 62 3.09 2.53 5.96
C PHE A 62 2.85 3.46 7.16
N ARG A 63 3.90 3.96 7.81
CA ARG A 63 3.76 4.98 8.86
C ARG A 63 3.18 6.28 8.29
N SER A 64 3.63 6.68 7.10
CA SER A 64 3.13 7.89 6.46
C SER A 64 1.66 7.74 6.10
N LEU A 65 1.25 6.58 5.58
CA LEU A 65 -0.16 6.32 5.30
C LEU A 65 -1.00 6.48 6.56
N GLU A 66 -0.57 5.87 7.66
CA GLU A 66 -1.31 5.94 8.93
C GLU A 66 -1.36 7.37 9.48
N ALA A 67 -0.25 8.11 9.36
CA ALA A 67 -0.19 9.48 9.86
C ALA A 67 -1.17 10.42 9.16
N HIS A 68 -1.49 10.15 7.90
CA HIS A 68 -2.37 11.03 7.10
C HIS A 68 -3.81 10.56 7.04
N HIS A 69 -4.12 9.42 7.62
CA HIS A 69 -5.48 8.85 7.59
C HIS A 69 -5.94 8.53 9.01
N VAL A 70 -7.24 8.27 9.14
CA VAL A 70 -7.85 7.85 10.40
C VAL A 70 -8.00 6.33 10.35
N PRO A 71 -7.14 5.57 11.07
CA PRO A 71 -7.14 4.10 10.96
C PRO A 71 -8.50 3.46 11.32
N GLU A 72 -9.20 4.02 12.29
CA GLU A 72 -10.49 3.50 12.76
C GLU A 72 -11.57 3.58 11.71
N LEU A 73 -11.38 4.44 10.69
CA LEU A 73 -12.35 4.63 9.61
C LEU A 73 -11.91 3.93 8.32
N ASN A 74 -10.82 3.16 8.37
CA ASN A 74 -10.36 2.40 7.21
C ASN A 74 -11.38 1.31 6.87
N GLY A 75 -11.92 1.37 5.65
CA GLY A 75 -12.87 0.39 5.13
C GLY A 75 -12.33 -0.39 3.95
N THR A 76 -11.01 -0.34 3.74
CA THR A 76 -10.37 -1.05 2.63
C THR A 76 -10.71 -2.54 2.65
N SER A 77 -11.07 -3.06 1.49
CA SER A 77 -11.46 -4.47 1.35
C SER A 77 -10.72 -5.13 0.18
N VAL A 78 -10.51 -6.43 0.33
CA VAL A 78 -9.93 -7.27 -0.72
C VAL A 78 -11.06 -8.10 -1.30
N THR A 79 -11.22 -8.05 -2.63
CA THR A 79 -12.26 -8.80 -3.32
C THR A 79 -11.73 -10.09 -3.91
N ARG A 80 -10.44 -10.15 -4.28
CA ARG A 80 -9.86 -11.34 -4.90
C ARG A 80 -8.35 -11.34 -4.79
N ILE A 81 -7.78 -12.53 -4.61
CA ILE A 81 -6.34 -12.77 -4.69
C ILE A 81 -6.12 -13.78 -5.80
N LEU A 82 -5.34 -13.39 -6.81
CA LEU A 82 -4.98 -14.26 -7.93
C LEU A 82 -3.51 -14.62 -7.78
N VAL A 83 -3.18 -15.91 -7.92
CA VAL A 83 -1.79 -16.38 -7.79
C VAL A 83 -1.39 -17.14 -9.04
N ASP A 84 -0.24 -16.80 -9.60
CA ASP A 84 0.36 -17.49 -10.72
C ASP A 84 1.85 -17.66 -10.42
N GLY A 85 2.23 -18.84 -9.91
CA GLY A 85 3.61 -19.13 -9.53
C GLY A 85 4.09 -18.22 -8.41
N THR A 86 5.13 -17.43 -8.69
CA THR A 86 5.69 -16.48 -7.71
C THR A 86 4.97 -15.13 -7.76
N HIS A 87 4.03 -14.95 -8.66
CA HIS A 87 3.29 -13.70 -8.82
C HIS A 87 1.91 -13.79 -8.18
N ALA A 88 1.48 -12.67 -7.58
CA ALA A 88 0.12 -12.54 -7.08
C ALA A 88 -0.43 -11.17 -7.42
N VAL A 89 -1.74 -11.11 -7.63
CA VAL A 89 -2.45 -9.83 -7.80
C VAL A 89 -3.58 -9.79 -6.78
N VAL A 90 -3.58 -8.76 -5.95
CA VAL A 90 -4.63 -8.52 -4.97
C VAL A 90 -5.52 -7.43 -5.55
N LEU A 91 -6.81 -7.74 -5.71
CA LEU A 91 -7.80 -6.79 -6.19
C LEU A 91 -8.71 -6.39 -5.05
N GLY A 92 -9.05 -5.11 -5.00
CA GLY A 92 -9.92 -4.63 -3.94
C GLY A 92 -10.28 -3.16 -4.09
N GLU A 93 -10.71 -2.59 -2.98
CA GLU A 93 -11.14 -1.21 -2.92
C GLU A 93 -10.54 -0.56 -1.68
N ILE A 94 -9.81 0.53 -1.88
CA ILE A 94 -9.29 1.35 -0.79
C ILE A 94 -10.42 2.28 -0.35
N VAL A 95 -10.72 2.26 0.95
CA VAL A 95 -11.67 3.21 1.55
C VAL A 95 -10.95 3.83 2.75
N GLN A 96 -10.62 5.10 2.64
CA GLN A 96 -9.85 5.81 3.66
C GLN A 96 -10.45 7.18 3.95
N THR A 97 -10.15 7.68 5.14
CA THR A 97 -10.56 9.03 5.55
C THR A 97 -9.31 9.83 5.87
N VAL A 98 -9.17 10.99 5.24
CA VAL A 98 -8.03 11.89 5.44
C VAL A 98 -8.14 12.52 6.83
N ARG A 99 -7.07 12.44 7.62
CA ARG A 99 -7.10 12.92 9.02
C ARG A 99 -7.36 14.41 9.12
N ALA A 100 -6.73 15.21 8.25
CA ALA A 100 -6.76 16.67 8.38
C ALA A 100 -8.16 17.26 8.25
N GLU A 101 -9.01 16.73 7.35
CA GLU A 101 -10.30 17.33 7.05
C GLU A 101 -11.47 16.37 7.20
N GLY A 102 -11.20 15.11 7.49
CA GLY A 102 -12.27 14.12 7.56
C GLY A 102 -12.84 13.74 6.20
N THR A 103 -12.18 14.10 5.10
CA THR A 103 -12.62 13.75 3.75
C THR A 103 -12.40 12.26 3.50
N ALA A 104 -13.48 11.57 3.13
CA ALA A 104 -13.38 10.15 2.76
C ALA A 104 -13.15 10.03 1.26
N TYR A 105 -12.43 8.99 0.86
CA TYR A 105 -12.29 8.66 -0.55
C TYR A 105 -12.28 7.15 -0.76
N THR A 106 -12.63 6.75 -1.98
CA THR A 106 -12.67 5.35 -2.39
C THR A 106 -11.91 5.24 -3.69
N SER A 107 -11.03 4.23 -3.78
CA SER A 107 -10.26 3.95 -4.99
C SER A 107 -10.18 2.45 -5.21
N PRO A 108 -10.49 1.96 -6.41
CA PRO A 108 -10.15 0.57 -6.73
C PRO A 108 -8.62 0.43 -6.71
N PHE A 109 -8.13 -0.77 -6.45
CA PHE A 109 -6.71 -1.01 -6.55
C PHE A 109 -6.40 -2.41 -7.07
N ALA A 110 -5.24 -2.53 -7.69
CA ALA A 110 -4.61 -3.80 -8.02
C ALA A 110 -3.19 -3.75 -7.49
N LEU A 111 -2.83 -4.72 -6.67
CA LEU A 111 -1.50 -4.80 -6.08
C LEU A 111 -0.79 -6.02 -6.65
N HIS A 112 0.24 -5.79 -7.48
CA HIS A 112 1.03 -6.85 -8.07
C HIS A 112 2.23 -7.14 -7.17
N LEU A 113 2.28 -8.34 -6.64
CA LEU A 113 3.34 -8.80 -5.75
C LEU A 113 4.13 -9.92 -6.42
N THR A 114 5.43 -9.99 -6.15
CA THR A 114 6.25 -11.15 -6.47
C THR A 114 6.84 -11.65 -5.15
N VAL A 115 6.79 -12.96 -4.94
CA VAL A 115 7.28 -13.60 -3.73
C VAL A 115 8.37 -14.60 -4.11
N GLU A 116 9.57 -14.44 -3.54
CA GLU A 116 10.70 -15.31 -3.78
C GLU A 116 11.33 -15.65 -2.43
N ASP A 117 11.52 -16.96 -2.19
CA ASP A 117 12.11 -17.46 -0.94
C ASP A 117 11.38 -16.92 0.31
N GLY A 118 10.07 -16.79 0.22
CA GLY A 118 9.24 -16.34 1.34
C GLY A 118 9.26 -14.83 1.58
N LEU A 119 9.91 -14.05 0.72
CA LEU A 119 10.00 -12.60 0.85
C LEU A 119 9.36 -11.93 -0.36
N ILE A 120 8.82 -10.74 -0.13
CA ILE A 120 8.20 -9.94 -1.20
C ILE A 120 9.31 -9.18 -1.90
N THR A 121 9.52 -9.48 -3.20
CA THR A 121 10.55 -8.85 -4.01
C THR A 121 9.99 -7.77 -4.92
N ARG A 122 8.67 -7.72 -5.10
CA ARG A 122 7.98 -6.71 -5.91
C ARG A 122 6.71 -6.25 -5.20
N TYR A 123 6.52 -4.95 -5.16
CA TYR A 123 5.32 -4.33 -4.63
C TYR A 123 4.94 -3.19 -5.60
N HIS A 124 4.01 -3.48 -6.51
CA HIS A 124 3.53 -2.51 -7.51
C HIS A 124 2.03 -2.32 -7.29
N ILE A 125 1.63 -1.13 -6.84
CA ILE A 125 0.22 -0.84 -6.63
C ILE A 125 -0.29 0.12 -7.70
N PHE A 126 -1.48 -0.21 -8.24
CA PHE A 126 -2.21 0.58 -9.22
C PHE A 126 -3.51 1.04 -8.59
N GLU A 127 -3.75 2.33 -8.59
CA GLU A 127 -4.88 2.94 -7.88
C GLU A 127 -5.34 4.18 -8.63
N ASP A 128 -6.48 4.74 -8.22
CA ASP A 128 -7.01 5.98 -8.81
C ASP A 128 -6.30 7.17 -8.16
N SER A 129 -5.14 7.52 -8.68
CA SER A 129 -4.31 8.58 -8.13
C SER A 129 -4.98 9.94 -8.17
N LEU A 130 -5.79 10.21 -9.19
CA LEU A 130 -6.50 11.48 -9.29
C LEU A 130 -7.50 11.66 -8.14
N THR A 131 -8.28 10.63 -7.85
CA THR A 131 -9.24 10.67 -6.74
C THR A 131 -8.53 10.89 -5.41
N ILE A 132 -7.41 10.18 -5.19
CA ILE A 132 -6.63 10.31 -3.96
C ILE A 132 -6.04 11.71 -3.83
N ALA A 133 -5.42 12.21 -4.91
CA ALA A 133 -4.83 13.55 -4.91
C ALA A 133 -5.88 14.62 -4.61
N ARG A 134 -7.08 14.50 -5.19
CA ARG A 134 -8.16 15.45 -4.95
C ARG A 134 -8.60 15.42 -3.49
N ALA A 135 -8.71 14.25 -2.89
CA ALA A 135 -9.12 14.11 -1.49
C ALA A 135 -8.13 14.78 -0.54
N LEU A 136 -6.83 14.65 -0.83
CA LEU A 136 -5.79 15.23 0.01
C LEU A 136 -5.51 16.69 -0.32
N SER A 137 -6.04 17.21 -1.41
CA SER A 137 -5.83 18.60 -1.84
C SER A 137 -7.03 19.50 -1.58
N THR A 138 -8.12 19.00 -1.00
CA THR A 138 -9.34 19.79 -0.81
C THR A 138 -9.12 21.05 0.03
N GLN A 139 -8.20 20.98 0.98
CA GLN A 139 -7.89 22.12 1.86
C GLN A 139 -7.08 23.21 1.17
N ILE A 140 -6.57 22.94 -0.05
CA ILE A 140 -5.75 23.89 -0.80
C ILE A 140 -6.62 24.68 -1.77
N SER A 141 -7.88 24.45 -1.75
CA SER A 141 -8.85 25.10 -2.63
C SER A 141 -8.80 26.63 -2.50
N PRO A 142 -8.83 27.35 -3.60
CA PRO A 142 -8.86 28.80 -3.58
C PRO A 142 -10.13 29.36 -2.95
#